data_6e17f2a6e77f26e74a1e725ab8ad02d8
#
_entry.id   6e17f2a6e77f26e74a1e725ab8ad02d8
#
_cell.length_a   1.000
_cell.length_b   1.000
_cell.length_c   1.000
_cell.angle_alpha   90.00
_cell.angle_beta   90.00
_cell.angle_gamma   90.00
#
_symmetry.space_group_name_H-M   'P 1'
#
loop_
_entity.id
_entity.type
_entity.pdbx_description
1 polymer ?
#
loop_
_entity_poly.entity_id
_entity_poly.type
_entity_poly.pdbx_seq_one_letter_code
_entity_poly.pdbx_strand_id
1 'polypeptide(L)'
;MLPADAKIQCGNATLGLTEIREEQIISGAAGWSEIGTTRVRDVYVNYEQRATLLKMVTGRGAVLRCTPDQLCFGRINPVVRQYTLYLHERSSLGFRIALSSDLMRDLLAMNSFKHDLFNQQEIIDRIWIIETTANLPASNFMLKHTMFKYGLPDIPFSARQPDAEFSEEMTREMFNSIDTPSRAHDLLRDWHMFIDHPHITMRLSNSKDPSSNSIQFVIFGGANKSAGNRYSHLIQISGATESNRAEHKQFKRKQSKHGLWFLEITRDDLEEAELFVKTLSHLDNLEIVKKIQLTRKAPFYILPASHIKPGMLVPVVGRNGNIDEDTVAMVEIEEYKGPLYNLQVRDLHNFIAGQWVVMCYQPVSRLTGD
;
A
#
# COMPACT_ATOMS: atom_id res chain seq x y z
N MET A 1 -12.55 -5.53 8.98
CA MET A 1 -13.00 -6.42 10.09
C MET A 1 -13.00 -7.87 9.62
N LEU A 2 -13.03 -8.84 10.56
CA LEU A 2 -13.00 -10.27 10.27
C LEU A 2 -14.31 -10.93 10.68
N PRO A 3 -14.80 -11.99 9.99
CA PRO A 3 -15.99 -12.74 10.38
C PRO A 3 -15.75 -13.56 11.65
N ALA A 4 -16.83 -13.92 12.35
CA ALA A 4 -16.78 -14.61 13.63
C ALA A 4 -16.07 -15.99 13.59
N ASP A 5 -16.06 -16.64 12.43
CA ASP A 5 -15.43 -17.94 12.20
C ASP A 5 -13.91 -17.82 11.88
N ALA A 6 -13.37 -16.61 11.86
CA ALA A 6 -11.92 -16.41 11.66
C ALA A 6 -11.11 -17.05 12.80
N LYS A 7 -9.94 -17.54 12.44
CA LYS A 7 -9.00 -18.20 13.36
C LYS A 7 -7.81 -17.28 13.62
N ILE A 8 -7.42 -17.16 14.88
CA ILE A 8 -6.28 -16.33 15.33
C ILE A 8 -5.16 -17.24 15.85
N GLN A 9 -3.95 -17.00 15.39
CA GLN A 9 -2.78 -17.76 15.85
C GLN A 9 -2.32 -17.29 17.24
N CYS A 10 -2.17 -18.21 18.16
CA CYS A 10 -1.74 -17.99 19.55
C CYS A 10 -0.56 -18.93 19.87
N GLY A 11 0.65 -18.52 19.51
CA GLY A 11 1.82 -19.42 19.56
C GLY A 11 1.64 -20.61 18.61
N ASN A 12 1.69 -21.82 19.15
CA ASN A 12 1.48 -23.06 18.39
C ASN A 12 0.00 -23.47 18.27
N ALA A 13 -0.91 -22.77 18.95
CA ALA A 13 -2.34 -23.03 18.92
C ALA A 13 -3.06 -22.03 18.02
N THR A 14 -4.27 -22.40 17.61
CA THR A 14 -5.18 -21.51 16.86
C THR A 14 -6.51 -21.47 17.61
N LEU A 15 -6.95 -20.25 17.94
CA LEU A 15 -8.22 -20.01 18.62
C LEU A 15 -9.26 -19.40 17.65
N GLY A 16 -10.53 -19.63 17.90
CA GLY A 16 -11.60 -18.90 17.26
C GLY A 16 -11.57 -17.42 17.65
N LEU A 17 -11.87 -16.53 16.71
CA LEU A 17 -11.90 -15.10 16.98
C LEU A 17 -12.87 -14.74 18.12
N THR A 18 -13.99 -15.45 18.23
CA THR A 18 -14.98 -15.30 19.30
C THR A 18 -14.47 -15.71 20.70
N GLU A 19 -13.38 -16.46 20.75
CA GLU A 19 -12.74 -16.93 22.01
C GLU A 19 -11.67 -15.96 22.49
N ILE A 20 -11.23 -15.02 21.64
CA ILE A 20 -10.20 -14.04 21.97
C ILE A 20 -10.74 -13.05 23.00
N ARG A 21 -9.89 -12.71 23.97
CA ARG A 21 -10.17 -11.78 25.07
C ARG A 21 -9.07 -10.72 25.17
N GLU A 22 -9.40 -9.61 25.81
CA GLU A 22 -8.43 -8.61 26.22
C GLU A 22 -7.30 -9.23 27.05
N GLU A 23 -6.11 -8.64 26.96
CA GLU A 23 -4.85 -9.09 27.60
C GLU A 23 -4.34 -10.45 27.11
N GLN A 24 -5.04 -11.13 26.20
CA GLN A 24 -4.58 -12.40 25.64
C GLN A 24 -3.35 -12.20 24.74
N ILE A 25 -2.39 -13.13 24.85
CA ILE A 25 -1.19 -13.13 24.00
C ILE A 25 -1.52 -13.88 22.71
N ILE A 26 -1.32 -13.20 21.58
CA ILE A 26 -1.50 -13.75 20.23
C ILE A 26 -0.23 -13.56 19.39
N SER A 27 -0.15 -14.24 18.26
CA SER A 27 0.99 -14.15 17.34
C SER A 27 0.81 -13.00 16.34
N GLY A 28 1.92 -12.32 16.03
CA GLY A 28 2.02 -11.32 14.99
C GLY A 28 3.38 -11.37 14.30
N ALA A 29 3.54 -10.64 13.23
CA ALA A 29 4.83 -10.50 12.55
C ALA A 29 5.66 -9.42 13.22
N ALA A 30 6.88 -9.77 13.63
CA ALA A 30 7.81 -8.87 14.33
C ALA A 30 8.81 -8.19 13.38
N GLY A 31 8.68 -8.40 12.07
CA GLY A 31 9.60 -7.90 11.05
C GLY A 31 10.64 -8.96 10.64
N TRP A 32 11.26 -8.75 9.46
CA TRP A 32 12.39 -9.53 8.93
C TRP A 32 12.18 -11.05 8.94
N SER A 33 10.97 -11.50 8.63
CA SER A 33 10.50 -12.89 8.62
C SER A 33 10.27 -13.51 10.01
N GLU A 34 10.34 -12.77 11.08
CA GLU A 34 10.14 -13.26 12.42
C GLU A 34 8.67 -13.19 12.86
N ILE A 35 8.23 -14.23 13.58
CA ILE A 35 6.98 -14.20 14.32
C ILE A 35 7.30 -13.79 15.76
N GLY A 36 6.54 -12.83 16.26
CA GLY A 36 6.56 -12.39 17.62
C GLY A 36 5.21 -12.60 18.31
N THR A 37 5.14 -12.17 19.54
CA THR A 37 3.90 -12.15 20.32
C THR A 37 3.49 -10.72 20.60
N THR A 38 2.19 -10.49 20.60
CA THR A 38 1.58 -9.22 20.96
C THR A 38 0.38 -9.48 21.86
N ARG A 39 -0.04 -8.46 22.58
CA ARG A 39 -1.13 -8.57 23.55
C ARG A 39 -2.36 -7.87 22.98
N VAL A 40 -3.50 -8.55 23.04
CA VAL A 40 -4.78 -7.96 22.66
C VAL A 40 -5.12 -6.82 23.63
N ARG A 41 -5.34 -5.63 23.10
CA ARG A 41 -5.74 -4.45 23.88
C ARG A 41 -7.27 -4.37 24.00
N ASP A 42 -7.96 -4.47 22.85
CA ASP A 42 -9.41 -4.35 22.75
C ASP A 42 -9.96 -5.34 21.71
N VAL A 43 -11.18 -5.79 21.91
CA VAL A 43 -11.96 -6.59 20.97
C VAL A 43 -13.24 -5.87 20.64
N TYR A 44 -13.37 -5.38 19.43
CA TYR A 44 -14.57 -4.69 18.95
C TYR A 44 -15.47 -5.65 18.17
N VAL A 45 -16.75 -5.59 18.42
CA VAL A 45 -17.74 -6.41 17.70
C VAL A 45 -18.75 -5.49 17.02
N ASN A 46 -18.93 -5.68 15.72
CA ASN A 46 -20.01 -5.05 14.96
C ASN A 46 -21.06 -6.09 14.63
N TYR A 47 -22.28 -5.84 15.06
CA TYR A 47 -23.45 -6.73 14.87
C TYR A 47 -24.26 -6.36 13.61
N GLU A 48 -23.65 -5.80 12.58
CA GLU A 48 -24.34 -5.57 11.31
C GLU A 48 -24.94 -6.88 10.77
N GLN A 49 -26.20 -6.80 10.32
CA GLN A 49 -26.91 -8.00 9.86
C GLN A 49 -26.40 -8.50 8.50
N ARG A 50 -25.79 -7.63 7.68
CA ARG A 50 -25.25 -7.96 6.36
C ARG A 50 -24.00 -7.16 6.09
N ALA A 51 -22.99 -7.82 5.58
CA ALA A 51 -21.74 -7.20 5.18
C ALA A 51 -21.18 -7.85 3.92
N THR A 52 -20.42 -7.11 3.14
CA THR A 52 -19.60 -7.64 2.06
C THR A 52 -18.27 -8.10 2.64
N LEU A 53 -17.89 -9.34 2.36
CA LEU A 53 -16.55 -9.84 2.62
C LEU A 53 -15.79 -10.08 1.32
N LEU A 54 -14.50 -9.96 1.41
CA LEU A 54 -13.57 -10.47 0.42
C LEU A 54 -12.97 -11.77 0.93
N LYS A 55 -13.05 -12.82 0.11
CA LYS A 55 -12.33 -14.07 0.32
C LYS A 55 -11.11 -14.08 -0.60
N MET A 56 -9.95 -14.02 0.00
CA MET A 56 -8.67 -14.03 -0.69
C MET A 56 -7.99 -15.38 -0.47
N VAL A 57 -7.48 -15.97 -1.55
CA VAL A 57 -6.79 -17.27 -1.52
C VAL A 57 -5.42 -17.09 -2.16
N THR A 58 -4.37 -17.57 -1.50
CA THR A 58 -3.01 -17.55 -2.05
C THR A 58 -2.71 -18.83 -2.85
N GLY A 59 -1.63 -18.82 -3.62
CA GLY A 59 -1.18 -19.98 -4.40
C GLY A 59 -0.87 -21.20 -3.56
N ARG A 60 -0.49 -21.03 -2.29
CA ARG A 60 -0.24 -22.15 -1.35
C ARG A 60 -1.48 -22.54 -0.54
N GLY A 61 -2.63 -21.93 -0.80
CA GLY A 61 -3.91 -22.26 -0.18
C GLY A 61 -4.20 -21.53 1.15
N ALA A 62 -3.42 -20.53 1.53
CA ALA A 62 -3.78 -19.68 2.66
C ALA A 62 -5.04 -18.86 2.32
N VAL A 63 -6.01 -18.80 3.24
CA VAL A 63 -7.30 -18.13 3.05
C VAL A 63 -7.47 -17.03 4.07
N LEU A 64 -7.87 -15.84 3.62
CA LEU A 64 -8.34 -14.75 4.47
C LEU A 64 -9.74 -14.31 4.02
N ARG A 65 -10.65 -14.16 4.97
CA ARG A 65 -11.97 -13.55 4.77
C ARG A 65 -12.07 -12.31 5.64
N CYS A 66 -12.33 -11.16 5.04
CA CYS A 66 -12.40 -9.88 5.76
C CYS A 66 -13.25 -8.86 4.99
N THR A 67 -13.60 -7.77 5.65
CA THR A 67 -14.28 -6.64 5.00
C THR A 67 -13.31 -5.92 4.02
N PRO A 68 -13.82 -5.22 2.98
CA PRO A 68 -13.00 -4.51 1.99
C PRO A 68 -12.03 -3.48 2.59
N ASP A 69 -12.40 -2.86 3.70
CA ASP A 69 -11.63 -1.85 4.43
C ASP A 69 -10.58 -2.42 5.40
N GLN A 70 -10.57 -3.75 5.65
CA GLN A 70 -9.57 -4.37 6.52
C GLN A 70 -8.17 -4.07 6.00
N LEU A 71 -7.34 -3.44 6.83
CA LEU A 71 -5.95 -3.19 6.45
C LEU A 71 -5.15 -4.49 6.42
N CYS A 72 -4.53 -4.72 5.30
CA CYS A 72 -3.67 -5.84 4.97
C CYS A 72 -2.31 -5.35 4.47
N PHE A 73 -1.43 -6.27 4.14
CA PHE A 73 -0.12 -5.96 3.59
C PHE A 73 -0.01 -6.56 2.19
N GLY A 74 0.36 -5.75 1.21
CA GLY A 74 0.49 -6.19 -0.15
C GLY A 74 1.57 -5.44 -0.92
N ARG A 75 2.13 -6.07 -1.94
CA ARG A 75 3.00 -5.41 -2.90
C ARG A 75 2.91 -6.08 -4.27
N ILE A 76 3.26 -5.36 -5.31
CA ILE A 76 3.31 -5.90 -6.67
C ILE A 76 4.38 -6.99 -6.72
N ASN A 77 4.04 -8.11 -7.36
CA ASN A 77 4.97 -9.19 -7.60
C ASN A 77 5.77 -8.91 -8.89
N PRO A 78 7.10 -8.72 -8.83
CA PRO A 78 7.89 -8.38 -10.00
C PRO A 78 8.09 -9.55 -10.98
N VAL A 79 7.71 -10.76 -10.59
CA VAL A 79 7.91 -11.97 -11.39
C VAL A 79 6.65 -12.37 -12.18
N VAL A 80 5.47 -12.04 -11.65
CA VAL A 80 4.20 -12.36 -12.30
C VAL A 80 3.97 -11.42 -13.46
N ARG A 81 3.83 -11.99 -14.65
CA ARG A 81 3.44 -11.26 -15.86
C ARG A 81 1.96 -11.47 -16.11
N GLN A 82 1.23 -10.38 -16.07
CA GLN A 82 -0.21 -10.36 -16.31
C GLN A 82 -0.63 -8.98 -16.82
N TYR A 83 -1.74 -8.95 -17.54
CA TYR A 83 -2.35 -7.67 -17.93
C TYR A 83 -2.94 -7.01 -16.69
N THR A 84 -2.57 -5.77 -16.47
CA THR A 84 -2.98 -4.97 -15.31
C THR A 84 -3.70 -3.74 -15.80
N LEU A 85 -4.97 -3.62 -15.44
CA LEU A 85 -5.75 -2.40 -15.59
C LEU A 85 -5.50 -1.53 -14.36
N TYR A 86 -5.11 -0.29 -14.56
CA TYR A 86 -4.78 0.62 -13.48
C TYR A 86 -5.22 2.05 -13.75
N LEU A 87 -5.55 2.75 -12.67
CA LEU A 87 -5.86 4.16 -12.66
C LEU A 87 -4.57 4.93 -12.35
N HIS A 88 -4.29 5.95 -13.17
CA HIS A 88 -3.19 6.88 -12.97
C HIS A 88 -3.70 8.23 -12.48
N GLU A 89 -2.95 8.86 -11.60
CA GLU A 89 -3.10 10.27 -11.25
C GLU A 89 -1.87 11.06 -11.68
N ARG A 90 -2.13 12.22 -12.26
CA ARG A 90 -1.19 13.34 -12.33
C ARG A 90 -1.85 14.55 -11.70
N SER A 91 -1.35 14.99 -10.55
CA SER A 91 -1.99 16.03 -9.71
C SER A 91 -2.28 17.34 -10.46
N SER A 92 -1.51 17.63 -11.51
CA SER A 92 -1.70 18.83 -12.35
C SER A 92 -2.72 18.67 -13.49
N LEU A 93 -3.20 17.44 -13.78
CA LEU A 93 -4.08 17.15 -14.92
C LEU A 93 -5.33 16.34 -14.54
N GLY A 94 -5.23 15.46 -13.54
CA GLY A 94 -6.32 14.58 -13.12
C GLY A 94 -6.02 13.10 -13.28
N PHE A 95 -7.02 12.31 -13.68
CA PHE A 95 -6.96 10.85 -13.72
C PHE A 95 -7.17 10.29 -15.12
N ARG A 96 -6.48 9.18 -15.40
CA ARG A 96 -6.72 8.37 -16.60
C ARG A 96 -6.67 6.89 -16.28
N ILE A 97 -7.27 6.07 -17.14
CA ILE A 97 -7.17 4.61 -17.07
C ILE A 97 -6.13 4.10 -18.06
N ALA A 98 -5.40 3.06 -17.72
CA ALA A 98 -4.43 2.44 -18.61
C ALA A 98 -4.31 0.93 -18.40
N LEU A 99 -3.74 0.26 -19.40
CA LEU A 99 -3.49 -1.18 -19.41
C LEU A 99 -1.99 -1.43 -19.64
N SER A 100 -1.38 -2.26 -18.80
CA SER A 100 -0.02 -2.75 -19.00
C SER A 100 0.01 -4.27 -19.09
N SER A 101 0.86 -4.82 -19.93
CA SER A 101 1.17 -6.25 -19.96
C SER A 101 2.31 -6.65 -19.00
N ASP A 102 3.07 -5.67 -18.51
CA ASP A 102 4.17 -5.85 -17.55
C ASP A 102 4.35 -4.55 -16.75
N LEU A 103 3.47 -4.33 -15.79
CA LEU A 103 3.45 -3.08 -15.00
C LEU A 103 4.80 -2.78 -14.33
N MET A 104 5.50 -3.82 -13.84
CA MET A 104 6.80 -3.60 -13.19
C MET A 104 7.88 -3.13 -14.16
N ARG A 105 7.90 -3.67 -15.37
CA ARG A 105 8.82 -3.19 -16.43
C ARG A 105 8.52 -1.75 -16.80
N ASP A 106 7.24 -1.42 -16.97
CA ASP A 106 6.82 -0.07 -17.33
C ASP A 106 7.18 0.93 -16.21
N LEU A 107 6.97 0.57 -14.95
CA LEU A 107 7.37 1.37 -13.79
C LEU A 107 8.90 1.54 -13.68
N LEU A 108 9.67 0.49 -13.95
CA LEU A 108 11.14 0.58 -13.97
C LEU A 108 11.63 1.44 -15.13
N ALA A 109 10.98 1.37 -16.28
CA ALA A 109 11.28 2.25 -17.42
C ALA A 109 10.97 3.72 -17.08
N MET A 110 9.87 4.00 -16.40
CA MET A 110 9.50 5.34 -15.91
C MET A 110 10.51 5.87 -14.87
N ASN A 111 11.12 4.99 -14.08
CA ASN A 111 12.11 5.32 -13.04
C ASN A 111 13.57 5.23 -13.49
N SER A 112 13.86 4.86 -14.74
CA SER A 112 15.23 4.70 -15.18
C SER A 112 15.91 6.06 -15.37
N PHE A 113 17.01 6.28 -14.64
CA PHE A 113 17.83 7.49 -14.61
C PHE A 113 18.67 7.73 -15.88
N LYS A 114 18.38 7.10 -16.99
CA LYS A 114 19.07 7.38 -18.25
C LYS A 114 18.55 8.70 -18.80
N HIS A 115 19.35 9.72 -18.70
CA HIS A 115 19.10 11.15 -19.00
C HIS A 115 18.41 11.41 -20.34
N ASP A 116 18.58 10.52 -21.30
CA ASP A 116 18.04 10.66 -22.67
C ASP A 116 16.59 10.15 -22.81
N LEU A 117 16.10 9.34 -21.86
CA LEU A 117 14.72 8.82 -21.87
C LEU A 117 13.73 9.72 -21.10
N PHE A 118 14.21 10.64 -20.27
CA PHE A 118 13.36 11.54 -19.47
C PHE A 118 12.46 12.46 -20.30
N ASN A 119 12.86 12.78 -21.53
CA ASN A 119 12.07 13.63 -22.40
C ASN A 119 10.86 12.92 -23.04
N GLN A 120 10.74 11.60 -22.86
CA GLN A 120 9.70 10.77 -23.48
C GLN A 120 8.77 10.09 -22.48
N GLN A 121 9.01 10.24 -21.17
CA GLN A 121 8.25 9.49 -20.14
C GLN A 121 7.09 10.29 -19.58
N GLU A 122 6.01 9.56 -19.32
CA GLU A 122 4.82 10.07 -18.69
C GLU A 122 5.09 10.34 -17.19
N ILE A 123 4.77 11.54 -16.71
CA ILE A 123 4.87 11.89 -15.29
C ILE A 123 3.59 11.41 -14.61
N ILE A 124 3.75 10.52 -13.63
CA ILE A 124 2.68 9.92 -12.84
C ILE A 124 2.99 10.16 -11.37
N ASP A 125 1.98 10.57 -10.61
CA ASP A 125 2.12 10.77 -9.16
C ASP A 125 1.70 9.53 -8.38
N ARG A 126 0.54 8.94 -8.72
CA ARG A 126 -0.04 7.79 -8.01
C ARG A 126 -0.67 6.77 -8.96
N ILE A 127 -0.70 5.51 -8.54
CA ILE A 127 -1.28 4.39 -9.30
C ILE A 127 -2.13 3.53 -8.38
N TRP A 128 -3.34 3.19 -8.85
CA TRP A 128 -4.24 2.19 -8.27
C TRP A 128 -4.44 1.04 -9.26
N ILE A 129 -4.11 -0.17 -8.86
CA ILE A 129 -4.39 -1.38 -9.64
C ILE A 129 -5.87 -1.72 -9.46
N ILE A 130 -6.63 -1.67 -10.55
CA ILE A 130 -8.07 -1.92 -10.54
C ILE A 130 -8.34 -3.41 -10.68
N GLU A 131 -7.75 -4.02 -11.71
CA GLU A 131 -7.99 -5.44 -12.03
C GLU A 131 -6.78 -6.05 -12.73
N THR A 132 -6.66 -7.37 -12.66
CA THR A 132 -5.59 -8.13 -13.30
C THR A 132 -6.14 -9.36 -14.03
N THR A 133 -5.55 -9.71 -15.17
CA THR A 133 -5.91 -10.92 -15.92
C THR A 133 -4.72 -11.46 -16.71
N ALA A 134 -4.69 -12.77 -16.93
CA ALA A 134 -3.72 -13.39 -17.83
C ALA A 134 -4.19 -13.39 -19.30
N ASN A 135 -5.43 -12.97 -19.59
CA ASN A 135 -6.08 -13.08 -20.89
C ASN A 135 -6.11 -11.75 -21.61
N LEU A 136 -5.48 -11.64 -22.78
CA LEU A 136 -5.42 -10.41 -23.58
C LEU A 136 -6.81 -9.91 -24.04
N PRO A 137 -7.69 -10.74 -24.64
CA PRO A 137 -9.04 -10.29 -24.95
C PRO A 137 -9.81 -9.75 -23.75
N ALA A 138 -9.72 -10.42 -22.60
CA ALA A 138 -10.35 -9.95 -21.37
C ALA A 138 -9.79 -8.60 -20.91
N SER A 139 -8.46 -8.40 -21.00
CA SER A 139 -7.83 -7.13 -20.59
C SER A 139 -8.28 -5.95 -21.48
N ASN A 140 -8.37 -6.16 -22.78
CA ASN A 140 -8.86 -5.15 -23.72
C ASN A 140 -10.34 -4.82 -23.45
N PHE A 141 -11.15 -5.84 -23.16
CA PHE A 141 -12.55 -5.64 -22.76
C PHE A 141 -12.64 -4.81 -21.47
N MET A 142 -11.86 -5.18 -20.43
CA MET A 142 -11.80 -4.45 -19.16
C MET A 142 -11.47 -2.97 -19.38
N LEU A 143 -10.43 -2.67 -20.16
CA LEU A 143 -10.05 -1.29 -20.46
C LEU A 143 -11.22 -0.52 -21.11
N LYS A 144 -11.75 -1.03 -22.23
CA LYS A 144 -12.82 -0.33 -22.96
C LYS A 144 -14.11 -0.23 -22.15
N HIS A 145 -14.49 -1.29 -21.44
CA HIS A 145 -15.66 -1.26 -20.57
C HIS A 145 -15.51 -0.20 -19.46
N THR A 146 -14.34 -0.12 -18.79
CA THR A 146 -14.09 0.87 -17.76
C THR A 146 -14.08 2.29 -18.30
N MET A 147 -13.45 2.52 -19.45
CA MET A 147 -13.47 3.80 -20.15
C MET A 147 -14.91 4.28 -20.43
N PHE A 148 -15.73 3.43 -21.02
CA PHE A 148 -17.11 3.78 -21.36
C PHE A 148 -18.00 3.93 -20.13
N LYS A 149 -17.87 3.05 -19.14
CA LYS A 149 -18.68 3.09 -17.93
C LYS A 149 -18.43 4.35 -17.11
N TYR A 150 -17.16 4.73 -16.93
CA TYR A 150 -16.79 5.86 -16.06
C TYR A 150 -16.41 7.13 -16.84
N GLY A 151 -16.24 7.03 -18.15
CA GLY A 151 -15.82 8.17 -18.97
C GLY A 151 -14.39 8.65 -18.70
N LEU A 152 -13.52 7.79 -18.19
CA LEU A 152 -12.11 8.08 -17.94
C LEU A 152 -11.31 7.97 -19.24
N PRO A 153 -10.45 8.95 -19.59
CA PRO A 153 -9.60 8.88 -20.77
C PRO A 153 -8.49 7.83 -20.61
N ASP A 154 -8.05 7.23 -21.72
CA ASP A 154 -6.86 6.35 -21.79
C ASP A 154 -5.65 7.06 -22.42
N ILE A 155 -5.79 8.35 -22.72
CA ILE A 155 -4.78 9.18 -23.37
C ILE A 155 -3.62 9.46 -22.40
N PRO A 156 -2.36 9.30 -22.83
CA PRO A 156 -1.20 9.63 -22.02
C PRO A 156 -1.19 11.09 -21.57
N PHE A 157 -0.68 11.35 -20.36
CA PHE A 157 -0.55 12.71 -19.82
C PHE A 157 0.52 13.57 -20.52
N SER A 158 1.36 12.98 -21.36
CA SER A 158 2.42 13.67 -22.07
C SER A 158 2.37 13.39 -23.56
N ALA A 159 2.40 14.45 -24.34
CA ALA A 159 2.49 14.42 -25.80
C ALA A 159 3.92 14.15 -26.32
N ARG A 160 4.89 13.95 -25.43
CA ARG A 160 6.31 13.80 -25.81
C ARG A 160 6.66 12.38 -26.28
N GLN A 161 5.71 11.48 -26.35
CA GLN A 161 5.92 10.16 -26.94
C GLN A 161 5.99 10.27 -28.47
N PRO A 162 6.84 9.45 -29.14
CA PRO A 162 6.98 9.49 -30.62
C PRO A 162 5.66 9.28 -31.36
N ASP A 163 4.71 8.56 -30.73
CA ASP A 163 3.40 8.20 -31.29
C ASP A 163 2.27 9.01 -30.64
N ALA A 164 2.55 10.22 -30.10
CA ALA A 164 1.53 11.04 -29.48
C ALA A 164 0.51 11.51 -30.51
N GLU A 165 -0.76 11.11 -30.33
CA GLU A 165 -1.88 11.51 -31.19
C GLU A 165 -2.25 12.99 -31.03
N PHE A 166 -1.90 13.60 -29.88
CA PHE A 166 -2.32 14.95 -29.52
C PHE A 166 -1.13 15.80 -29.05
N SER A 167 -1.22 17.12 -29.26
CA SER A 167 -0.27 18.07 -28.69
C SER A 167 -0.43 18.19 -27.15
N GLU A 168 0.57 18.75 -26.45
CA GLU A 168 0.44 19.00 -25.01
C GLU A 168 -0.73 19.94 -24.66
N GLU A 169 -1.02 20.90 -25.54
CA GLU A 169 -2.13 21.83 -25.36
C GLU A 169 -3.48 21.11 -25.48
N MET A 170 -3.66 20.30 -26.53
CA MET A 170 -4.87 19.49 -26.73
C MET A 170 -5.06 18.48 -25.61
N THR A 171 -3.99 17.83 -25.13
CA THR A 171 -4.05 16.92 -23.99
C THR A 171 -4.53 17.65 -22.73
N ARG A 172 -3.97 18.82 -22.45
CA ARG A 172 -4.38 19.65 -21.29
C ARG A 172 -5.83 20.12 -21.41
N GLU A 173 -6.25 20.57 -22.59
CA GLU A 173 -7.63 20.97 -22.85
C GLU A 173 -8.60 19.82 -22.61
N MET A 174 -8.28 18.62 -23.09
CA MET A 174 -9.09 17.42 -22.88
C MET A 174 -9.26 17.09 -21.40
N PHE A 175 -8.16 17.03 -20.63
CA PHE A 175 -8.24 16.75 -19.20
C PHE A 175 -8.96 17.86 -18.42
N ASN A 176 -8.85 19.12 -18.84
CA ASN A 176 -9.57 20.23 -18.22
C ASN A 176 -11.08 20.21 -18.54
N SER A 177 -11.47 19.63 -19.69
CA SER A 177 -12.88 19.53 -20.10
C SER A 177 -13.64 18.39 -19.43
N ILE A 178 -12.94 17.45 -18.80
CA ILE A 178 -13.51 16.24 -18.19
C ILE A 178 -13.28 16.28 -16.68
N ASP A 179 -14.33 16.14 -15.87
CA ASP A 179 -14.20 15.96 -14.43
C ASP A 179 -13.67 14.54 -14.11
N THR A 180 -12.38 14.31 -14.41
CA THR A 180 -11.74 13.02 -14.17
C THR A 180 -11.61 12.67 -12.68
N PRO A 181 -11.44 13.63 -11.71
CA PRO A 181 -11.45 13.31 -10.28
C PRO A 181 -12.75 12.65 -9.80
N SER A 182 -13.92 13.24 -10.09
CA SER A 182 -15.20 12.63 -9.68
C SER A 182 -15.40 11.25 -10.31
N ARG A 183 -15.03 11.09 -11.59
CA ARG A 183 -15.12 9.80 -12.30
C ARG A 183 -14.19 8.74 -11.72
N ALA A 184 -12.99 9.12 -11.30
CA ALA A 184 -12.06 8.23 -10.61
C ALA A 184 -12.60 7.80 -9.23
N HIS A 185 -13.22 8.72 -8.49
CA HIS A 185 -13.88 8.40 -7.23
C HIS A 185 -15.03 7.40 -7.43
N ASP A 186 -15.86 7.57 -8.46
CA ASP A 186 -16.94 6.64 -8.79
C ASP A 186 -16.40 5.24 -9.14
N LEU A 187 -15.33 5.17 -9.96
CA LEU A 187 -14.66 3.92 -10.25
C LEU A 187 -14.15 3.24 -8.97
N LEU A 188 -13.41 3.95 -8.13
CA LEU A 188 -12.84 3.39 -6.91
C LEU A 188 -13.94 2.94 -5.93
N ARG A 189 -15.01 3.72 -5.78
CA ARG A 189 -16.17 3.36 -4.94
C ARG A 189 -16.84 2.06 -5.40
N ASP A 190 -17.09 1.91 -6.70
CA ASP A 190 -17.70 0.70 -7.25
C ASP A 190 -16.83 -0.55 -7.05
N TRP A 191 -15.51 -0.38 -6.91
CA TRP A 191 -14.55 -1.43 -6.62
C TRP A 191 -14.21 -1.54 -5.11
N HIS A 192 -14.94 -0.83 -4.24
CA HIS A 192 -14.68 -0.75 -2.80
C HIS A 192 -13.25 -0.29 -2.47
N MET A 193 -12.63 0.48 -3.36
CA MET A 193 -11.26 0.98 -3.20
C MET A 193 -11.24 2.40 -2.65
N PHE A 194 -10.10 2.79 -2.08
CA PHE A 194 -9.91 4.05 -1.37
C PHE A 194 -8.83 4.90 -2.05
N ILE A 195 -9.14 6.17 -2.29
CA ILE A 195 -8.27 7.11 -3.01
C ILE A 195 -6.96 7.43 -2.26
N ASP A 196 -6.98 7.37 -0.93
CA ASP A 196 -5.85 7.63 -0.04
C ASP A 196 -4.88 6.44 0.12
N HIS A 197 -5.19 5.30 -0.53
CA HIS A 197 -4.37 4.10 -0.52
C HIS A 197 -3.88 3.68 -1.93
N PRO A 198 -3.05 4.48 -2.62
CA PRO A 198 -2.48 4.07 -3.89
C PRO A 198 -1.56 2.86 -3.70
N HIS A 199 -1.50 1.99 -4.71
CA HIS A 199 -0.55 0.88 -4.72
C HIS A 199 0.89 1.36 -4.90
N ILE A 200 1.06 2.48 -5.59
CA ILE A 200 2.35 3.09 -5.89
C ILE A 200 2.20 4.60 -5.80
N THR A 201 3.15 5.22 -5.13
CA THR A 201 3.37 6.65 -5.14
C THR A 201 4.73 6.90 -5.79
N MET A 202 4.71 7.64 -6.91
CA MET A 202 5.89 7.87 -7.75
C MET A 202 6.48 9.26 -7.60
N ARG A 203 6.05 10.07 -6.65
CA ARG A 203 6.70 11.36 -6.36
C ARG A 203 8.15 11.12 -6.00
N LEU A 204 8.96 11.10 -7.05
CA LEU A 204 10.38 10.85 -6.97
C LEU A 204 11.13 12.15 -6.69
N SER A 205 12.12 12.02 -5.86
CA SER A 205 13.18 12.95 -5.52
C SER A 205 13.98 13.55 -6.70
N ASN A 206 13.50 13.41 -7.93
CA ASN A 206 14.24 13.78 -9.14
C ASN A 206 13.77 15.07 -9.81
N SER A 207 12.67 15.66 -9.37
CA SER A 207 12.36 17.00 -9.83
C SER A 207 13.27 17.98 -9.11
N LYS A 208 13.83 18.93 -9.84
CA LYS A 208 14.49 20.11 -9.26
C LYS A 208 13.50 20.98 -8.44
N ASP A 209 12.26 20.50 -8.34
CA ASP A 209 11.19 21.11 -7.58
C ASP A 209 11.27 20.62 -6.13
N PRO A 210 11.57 21.49 -5.14
CA PRO A 210 11.60 21.14 -3.72
C PRO A 210 10.26 20.58 -3.20
N SER A 211 9.17 20.79 -3.91
CA SER A 211 7.83 20.28 -3.54
C SER A 211 7.65 18.77 -3.74
N SER A 212 8.62 18.08 -4.34
CA SER A 212 8.56 16.64 -4.64
C SER A 212 9.20 15.72 -3.60
N ASN A 213 9.61 16.24 -2.46
CA ASN A 213 10.21 15.45 -1.39
C ASN A 213 9.15 14.59 -0.68
N SER A 214 9.52 13.36 -0.34
CA SER A 214 8.64 12.43 0.40
C SER A 214 9.37 11.85 1.61
N ILE A 215 8.57 11.52 2.63
CA ILE A 215 9.03 10.74 3.78
C ILE A 215 8.67 9.28 3.53
N GLN A 216 9.68 8.42 3.46
CA GLN A 216 9.46 6.98 3.52
C GLN A 216 9.51 6.54 4.99
N PHE A 217 8.39 6.05 5.49
CA PHE A 217 8.29 5.51 6.83
C PHE A 217 8.11 3.99 6.75
N VAL A 218 9.14 3.24 7.20
CA VAL A 218 9.15 1.77 7.13
C VAL A 218 9.09 1.20 8.54
N ILE A 219 7.93 0.70 8.93
CA ILE A 219 7.72 -0.02 10.20
C ILE A 219 8.63 -1.25 10.18
N PHE A 220 9.37 -1.52 11.27
CA PHE A 220 10.40 -2.56 11.39
C PHE A 220 11.51 -2.47 10.32
N GLY A 221 11.72 -1.30 9.72
CA GLY A 221 12.71 -1.11 8.64
C GLY A 221 14.15 -1.03 9.13
N GLY A 222 14.40 -0.85 10.42
CA GLY A 222 15.75 -0.83 10.99
C GLY A 222 16.41 -2.20 10.93
N ALA A 223 17.73 -2.23 10.63
CA ALA A 223 18.49 -3.48 10.51
C ALA A 223 18.82 -4.12 11.88
N ASN A 224 18.79 -3.34 12.94
CA ASN A 224 19.16 -3.79 14.28
C ASN A 224 17.94 -3.85 15.19
N LYS A 225 17.93 -4.81 16.08
CA LYS A 225 16.92 -4.89 17.13
C LYS A 225 17.26 -3.92 18.26
N SER A 226 16.23 -3.28 18.79
CA SER A 226 16.30 -2.46 20.00
C SER A 226 16.47 -3.33 21.26
N ALA A 227 16.66 -2.69 22.41
CA ALA A 227 16.76 -3.34 23.71
C ALA A 227 15.56 -4.27 24.04
N GLY A 228 14.38 -4.05 23.43
CA GLY A 228 13.20 -4.92 23.56
C GLY A 228 13.17 -6.11 22.58
N ASN A 229 14.26 -6.44 21.91
CA ASN A 229 14.36 -7.48 20.87
C ASN A 229 13.43 -7.25 19.67
N ARG A 230 13.02 -6.02 19.42
CA ARG A 230 12.17 -5.59 18.28
C ARG A 230 12.98 -4.79 17.28
N TYR A 231 12.64 -4.90 16.02
CA TYR A 231 13.24 -4.05 14.98
C TYR A 231 12.72 -2.61 15.08
N SER A 232 13.65 -1.66 15.03
CA SER A 232 13.30 -0.23 15.01
C SER A 232 12.58 0.17 13.72
N HIS A 233 11.88 1.29 13.78
CA HIS A 233 11.18 1.88 12.65
C HIS A 233 12.12 2.83 11.91
N LEU A 234 12.17 2.74 10.58
CA LEU A 234 13.07 3.52 9.74
C LEU A 234 12.31 4.68 9.10
N ILE A 235 12.85 5.88 9.23
CA ILE A 235 12.32 7.10 8.60
C ILE A 235 13.40 7.64 7.67
N GLN A 236 13.07 7.81 6.39
CA GLN A 236 13.96 8.32 5.37
C GLN A 236 13.29 9.49 4.65
N ILE A 237 14.02 10.60 4.49
CA ILE A 237 13.61 11.73 3.65
C ILE A 237 14.49 11.70 2.41
N SER A 238 13.86 11.56 1.24
CA SER A 238 14.52 11.54 -0.06
C SER A 238 14.53 12.95 -0.65
N GLY A 239 15.59 13.28 -1.45
CA GLY A 239 15.68 14.56 -2.18
C GLY A 239 16.01 15.76 -1.30
N ALA A 240 16.52 15.53 -0.08
CA ALA A 240 16.94 16.61 0.80
C ALA A 240 18.02 17.46 0.14
N THR A 241 17.67 18.66 -0.28
CA THR A 241 18.63 19.75 -0.51
C THR A 241 19.28 20.10 0.82
N GLU A 242 20.40 20.83 0.80
CA GLU A 242 21.08 21.29 2.03
C GLU A 242 20.18 22.25 2.84
N SER A 243 19.10 21.73 3.42
CA SER A 243 18.32 22.54 4.33
C SER A 243 19.06 22.56 5.68
N ASN A 244 19.47 23.75 6.10
CA ASN A 244 20.07 24.03 7.40
C ASN A 244 19.03 24.01 8.54
N ARG A 245 17.90 23.32 8.39
CA ARG A 245 16.85 23.31 9.41
C ARG A 245 17.30 22.51 10.63
N ALA A 246 17.02 23.06 11.81
CA ALA A 246 17.42 22.48 13.09
C ALA A 246 16.84 21.07 13.31
N GLU A 247 15.64 20.80 12.77
CA GLU A 247 14.95 19.52 12.84
C GLU A 247 15.73 18.39 12.13
N HIS A 248 16.52 18.72 11.09
CA HIS A 248 17.28 17.73 10.34
C HIS A 248 18.58 17.28 11.03
N LYS A 249 19.00 17.94 12.11
CA LYS A 249 20.23 17.59 12.85
C LYS A 249 20.21 16.18 13.45
N GLN A 250 19.03 15.63 13.69
CA GLN A 250 18.84 14.28 14.23
C GLN A 250 19.11 13.18 13.20
N PHE A 251 19.03 13.49 11.90
CA PHE A 251 19.16 12.53 10.83
C PHE A 251 20.62 12.23 10.50
N LYS A 252 20.88 10.96 10.19
CA LYS A 252 22.14 10.55 9.57
C LYS A 252 22.06 10.80 8.07
N ARG A 253 22.97 11.63 7.55
CA ARG A 253 23.09 11.85 6.12
C ARG A 253 23.72 10.65 5.43
N LYS A 254 23.07 10.11 4.42
CA LYS A 254 23.57 9.01 3.60
C LYS A 254 23.52 9.39 2.12
N GLN A 255 24.38 8.79 1.32
CA GLN A 255 24.40 8.97 -0.12
C GLN A 255 24.15 7.62 -0.80
N SER A 256 23.22 7.60 -1.77
CA SER A 256 22.96 6.40 -2.57
C SER A 256 24.13 6.14 -3.53
N LYS A 257 24.20 4.92 -4.07
CA LYS A 257 25.16 4.56 -5.13
C LYS A 257 25.05 5.44 -6.39
N HIS A 258 23.93 6.14 -6.55
CA HIS A 258 23.64 7.04 -7.67
C HIS A 258 23.83 8.53 -7.33
N GLY A 259 24.48 8.84 -6.19
CA GLY A 259 24.78 10.22 -5.80
C GLY A 259 23.63 10.99 -5.14
N LEU A 260 22.45 10.37 -4.96
CA LEU A 260 21.32 11.00 -4.29
C LEU A 260 21.53 11.03 -2.78
N TRP A 261 21.27 12.16 -2.16
CA TRP A 261 21.28 12.30 -0.71
C TRP A 261 19.94 11.92 -0.11
N PHE A 262 20.01 11.24 1.02
CA PHE A 262 18.85 11.00 1.88
C PHE A 262 19.25 11.15 3.34
N LEU A 263 18.27 11.58 4.13
CA LEU A 263 18.38 11.67 5.58
C LEU A 263 17.70 10.44 6.19
N GLU A 264 18.33 9.84 7.19
CA GLU A 264 17.83 8.61 7.82
C GLU A 264 17.89 8.73 9.33
N ILE A 265 16.80 8.30 9.98
CA ILE A 265 16.69 8.17 11.44
C ILE A 265 15.91 6.89 11.76
N THR A 266 16.17 6.30 12.93
CA THR A 266 15.40 5.18 13.47
C THR A 266 14.74 5.58 14.78
N ARG A 267 13.57 4.96 15.07
CA ARG A 267 12.84 5.06 16.34
C ARG A 267 12.41 3.67 16.76
N ASP A 268 12.41 3.41 18.06
CA ASP A 268 12.06 2.09 18.62
C ASP A 268 10.55 1.99 18.93
N ASP A 269 9.93 3.12 19.22
CA ASP A 269 8.50 3.22 19.49
C ASP A 269 7.74 3.67 18.24
N LEU A 270 6.65 2.98 17.90
CA LEU A 270 5.88 3.27 16.69
C LEU A 270 5.07 4.56 16.82
N GLU A 271 4.48 4.82 17.98
CA GLU A 271 3.66 6.02 18.19
C GLU A 271 4.54 7.28 18.14
N GLU A 272 5.75 7.21 18.75
CA GLU A 272 6.76 8.28 18.65
C GLU A 272 7.20 8.48 17.19
N ALA A 273 7.44 7.39 16.46
CA ALA A 273 7.83 7.45 15.05
C ALA A 273 6.73 8.06 14.17
N GLU A 274 5.47 7.68 14.37
CA GLU A 274 4.32 8.23 13.63
C GLU A 274 4.11 9.71 13.91
N LEU A 275 4.18 10.11 15.18
CA LEU A 275 4.06 11.52 15.57
C LEU A 275 5.19 12.35 14.93
N PHE A 276 6.41 11.84 14.97
CA PHE A 276 7.57 12.50 14.38
C PHE A 276 7.42 12.67 12.85
N VAL A 277 7.02 11.62 12.14
CA VAL A 277 6.78 11.64 10.69
C VAL A 277 5.66 12.62 10.33
N LYS A 278 4.56 12.64 11.10
CA LYS A 278 3.44 13.55 10.91
C LYS A 278 3.87 15.01 11.11
N THR A 279 4.67 15.28 12.14
CA THR A 279 5.21 16.62 12.40
C THR A 279 6.09 17.11 11.24
N LEU A 280 7.00 16.26 10.76
CA LEU A 280 7.86 16.58 9.61
C LEU A 280 7.05 16.83 8.33
N SER A 281 6.05 16.00 8.07
CA SER A 281 5.18 16.14 6.90
C SER A 281 4.48 17.49 6.88
N HIS A 282 3.97 17.95 8.02
CA HIS A 282 3.32 19.27 8.13
C HIS A 282 4.30 20.45 7.96
N LEU A 283 5.51 20.33 8.51
CA LEU A 283 6.49 21.42 8.45
C LEU A 283 7.03 21.65 7.03
N ASP A 284 7.22 20.59 6.27
CA ASP A 284 7.86 20.63 4.95
C ASP A 284 6.90 20.31 3.80
N ASN A 285 5.60 20.13 4.08
CA ASN A 285 4.58 19.70 3.10
C ASN A 285 5.00 18.44 2.33
N LEU A 286 5.51 17.44 3.07
CA LEU A 286 6.02 16.19 2.51
C LEU A 286 4.93 15.12 2.48
N GLU A 287 4.88 14.34 1.41
CA GLU A 287 4.01 13.17 1.34
C GLU A 287 4.60 12.00 2.14
N ILE A 288 3.77 11.35 2.95
CA ILE A 288 4.18 10.18 3.74
C ILE A 288 3.88 8.90 2.95
N VAL A 289 4.93 8.11 2.68
CA VAL A 289 4.81 6.77 2.11
C VAL A 289 5.08 5.74 3.20
N LYS A 290 4.00 5.16 3.74
CA LYS A 290 4.07 4.20 4.85
C LYS A 290 4.20 2.78 4.33
N LYS A 291 5.22 2.04 4.80
CA LYS A 291 5.52 0.66 4.46
C LYS A 291 5.85 -0.14 5.71
N ILE A 292 5.92 -1.46 5.58
CA ILE A 292 6.31 -2.36 6.68
C ILE A 292 7.26 -3.45 6.18
N GLN A 293 8.34 -3.71 6.94
CA GLN A 293 9.34 -4.74 6.64
C GLN A 293 8.96 -6.04 7.35
N LEU A 294 8.17 -6.90 6.70
CA LEU A 294 7.70 -8.16 7.29
C LEU A 294 8.57 -9.35 6.91
N THR A 295 9.24 -9.32 5.75
CA THR A 295 10.15 -10.36 5.28
C THR A 295 11.55 -9.79 5.05
N ARG A 296 12.52 -10.62 4.72
CA ARG A 296 13.90 -10.18 4.37
C ARG A 296 14.03 -9.59 2.97
N LYS A 297 12.92 -9.55 2.21
CA LYS A 297 12.87 -8.97 0.86
C LYS A 297 12.38 -7.53 0.92
N ALA A 298 11.77 -7.04 -0.14
CA ALA A 298 11.24 -5.67 -0.19
C ALA A 298 10.09 -5.46 0.82
N PRO A 299 9.93 -4.25 1.38
CA PRO A 299 8.82 -3.95 2.28
C PRO A 299 7.47 -4.00 1.58
N PHE A 300 6.42 -4.24 2.35
CA PHE A 300 5.03 -4.22 1.91
C PHE A 300 4.41 -2.84 2.11
N TYR A 301 3.42 -2.51 1.27
CA TYR A 301 2.51 -1.40 1.51
C TYR A 301 1.39 -1.84 2.45
N ILE A 302 0.84 -0.88 3.18
CA ILE A 302 -0.36 -1.06 4.02
C ILE A 302 -1.54 -0.68 3.14
N LEU A 303 -2.37 -1.66 2.81
CA LEU A 303 -3.46 -1.53 1.84
C LEU A 303 -4.75 -2.08 2.42
N PRO A 304 -5.91 -1.47 2.14
CA PRO A 304 -7.19 -2.13 2.36
C PRO A 304 -7.29 -3.44 1.58
N ALA A 305 -8.02 -4.41 2.10
CA ALA A 305 -8.15 -5.73 1.47
C ALA A 305 -8.69 -5.64 0.03
N SER A 306 -9.57 -4.68 -0.26
CA SER A 306 -10.08 -4.43 -1.61
C SER A 306 -9.03 -4.01 -2.62
N HIS A 307 -7.87 -3.54 -2.16
CA HIS A 307 -6.72 -3.21 -3.01
C HIS A 307 -5.84 -4.42 -3.30
N ILE A 308 -5.99 -5.53 -2.58
CA ILE A 308 -5.25 -6.75 -2.86
C ILE A 308 -5.85 -7.43 -4.09
N LYS A 309 -5.02 -7.65 -5.11
CA LYS A 309 -5.43 -8.22 -6.40
C LYS A 309 -4.71 -9.54 -6.68
N PRO A 310 -5.29 -10.43 -7.49
CA PRO A 310 -4.58 -11.62 -7.96
C PRO A 310 -3.23 -11.25 -8.58
N GLY A 311 -2.20 -12.05 -8.30
CA GLY A 311 -0.83 -11.81 -8.72
C GLY A 311 0.00 -10.94 -7.77
N MET A 312 -0.59 -10.25 -6.79
CA MET A 312 0.17 -9.52 -5.76
C MET A 312 0.77 -10.46 -4.72
N LEU A 313 1.87 -10.03 -4.10
CA LEU A 313 2.50 -10.71 -2.96
C LEU A 313 1.91 -10.22 -1.65
N VAL A 314 1.67 -11.15 -0.75
CA VAL A 314 1.18 -10.93 0.62
C VAL A 314 2.02 -11.70 1.63
N PRO A 315 2.16 -11.22 2.88
CA PRO A 315 2.87 -11.94 3.92
C PRO A 315 1.98 -13.01 4.54
N VAL A 316 2.50 -14.23 4.62
CA VAL A 316 1.82 -15.39 5.19
C VAL A 316 2.76 -16.16 6.10
N VAL A 317 2.21 -16.97 6.99
CA VAL A 317 3.02 -17.94 7.76
C VAL A 317 3.47 -19.06 6.84
N GLY A 318 4.77 -19.16 6.65
CA GLY A 318 5.40 -20.20 5.85
C GLY A 318 5.45 -21.56 6.58
N ARG A 319 5.82 -22.62 5.85
CA ARG A 319 5.92 -23.98 6.41
C ARG A 319 6.92 -24.11 7.55
N ASN A 320 7.92 -23.24 7.60
CA ASN A 320 8.95 -23.23 8.64
C ASN A 320 8.56 -22.41 9.88
N GLY A 321 7.31 -21.95 9.98
CA GLY A 321 6.85 -21.12 11.08
C GLY A 321 7.39 -19.68 11.05
N ASN A 322 7.95 -19.21 9.94
CA ASN A 322 8.40 -17.85 9.74
C ASN A 322 7.42 -17.10 8.83
N ILE A 323 7.49 -15.77 8.82
CA ILE A 323 6.76 -14.97 7.82
C ILE A 323 7.47 -15.10 6.47
N ASP A 324 6.74 -15.57 5.48
CA ASP A 324 7.15 -15.74 4.08
C ASP A 324 6.20 -14.96 3.17
N GLU A 325 6.46 -14.97 1.88
CA GLU A 325 5.64 -14.32 0.87
C GLU A 325 4.91 -15.36 0.02
N ASP A 326 3.65 -15.08 -0.27
CA ASP A 326 2.88 -15.89 -1.21
C ASP A 326 2.11 -15.01 -2.19
N THR A 327 1.84 -15.55 -3.36
CA THR A 327 1.09 -14.83 -4.41
C THR A 327 -0.39 -15.06 -4.23
N VAL A 328 -1.18 -13.99 -4.26
CA VAL A 328 -2.64 -14.09 -4.29
C VAL A 328 -3.08 -14.73 -5.60
N ALA A 329 -3.79 -15.84 -5.51
CA ALA A 329 -4.32 -16.57 -6.66
C ALA A 329 -5.72 -16.10 -7.04
N MET A 330 -6.55 -15.74 -6.04
CA MET A 330 -7.96 -15.44 -6.25
C MET A 330 -8.47 -14.47 -5.19
N VAL A 331 -9.38 -13.59 -5.60
CA VAL A 331 -10.16 -12.70 -4.74
C VAL A 331 -11.62 -12.81 -5.16
N GLU A 332 -12.49 -13.19 -4.24
CA GLU A 332 -13.93 -13.32 -4.45
C GLU A 332 -14.71 -12.42 -3.48
N ILE A 333 -15.85 -11.92 -3.92
CA ILE A 333 -16.79 -11.17 -3.08
C ILE A 333 -17.83 -12.12 -2.53
N GLU A 334 -18.04 -12.10 -1.21
CA GLU A 334 -19.03 -12.92 -0.52
C GLU A 334 -20.01 -12.04 0.26
N GLU A 335 -21.29 -12.37 0.24
CA GLU A 335 -22.25 -11.84 1.20
C GLU A 335 -22.14 -12.58 2.53
N TYR A 336 -22.03 -11.85 3.61
CA TYR A 336 -21.90 -12.39 4.95
C TYR A 336 -23.05 -11.90 5.85
N LYS A 337 -23.55 -12.81 6.68
CA LYS A 337 -24.52 -12.52 7.74
C LYS A 337 -23.96 -13.00 9.07
N GLY A 338 -23.71 -12.08 9.96
CA GLY A 338 -23.18 -12.40 11.29
C GLY A 338 -22.30 -11.27 11.83
N PRO A 339 -21.84 -11.40 13.08
CA PRO A 339 -21.02 -10.39 13.70
C PRO A 339 -19.63 -10.32 13.07
N LEU A 340 -19.12 -9.11 12.96
CA LEU A 340 -17.77 -8.80 12.50
C LEU A 340 -16.92 -8.36 13.69
N TYR A 341 -15.69 -8.81 13.72
CA TYR A 341 -14.76 -8.55 14.79
C TYR A 341 -13.57 -7.73 14.31
N ASN A 342 -13.08 -6.91 15.21
CA ASN A 342 -11.82 -6.20 15.02
C ASN A 342 -10.98 -6.34 16.28
N LEU A 343 -9.69 -6.62 16.12
CA LEU A 343 -8.73 -6.70 17.22
C LEU A 343 -7.84 -5.48 17.21
N GLN A 344 -7.68 -4.87 18.38
CA GLN A 344 -6.62 -3.93 18.62
C GLN A 344 -5.53 -4.62 19.44
N VAL A 345 -4.29 -4.57 18.98
CA VAL A 345 -3.15 -5.17 19.67
C VAL A 345 -2.13 -4.10 20.04
N ARG A 346 -1.35 -4.37 21.08
CA ARG A 346 -0.27 -3.49 21.53
C ARG A 346 0.93 -3.60 20.58
N ASP A 347 1.98 -3.52 20.88
CA ASP A 347 3.36 -3.70 20.43
C ASP A 347 3.62 -3.94 18.90
N LEU A 348 2.98 -4.90 18.26
CA LEU A 348 3.28 -5.27 16.87
C LEU A 348 2.35 -4.59 15.84
N HIS A 349 1.21 -4.05 16.28
CA HIS A 349 0.20 -3.42 15.43
C HIS A 349 -0.30 -4.30 14.27
N ASN A 350 -0.05 -5.61 14.37
CA ASN A 350 -0.52 -6.65 13.46
C ASN A 350 -0.67 -7.97 14.20
N PHE A 351 -1.45 -8.88 13.61
CA PHE A 351 -1.65 -10.22 14.13
C PHE A 351 -1.83 -11.22 12.98
N ILE A 352 -1.82 -12.52 13.29
CA ILE A 352 -1.95 -13.58 12.31
C ILE A 352 -3.37 -14.15 12.37
N ALA A 353 -4.15 -13.92 11.30
CA ALA A 353 -5.47 -14.49 11.08
C ALA A 353 -5.36 -15.70 10.15
N GLY A 354 -5.60 -16.90 10.66
CA GLY A 354 -5.28 -18.13 9.94
C GLY A 354 -3.78 -18.22 9.65
N GLN A 355 -3.40 -18.00 8.40
CA GLN A 355 -2.01 -17.95 7.95
C GLN A 355 -1.60 -16.55 7.43
N TRP A 356 -2.52 -15.58 7.40
CA TRP A 356 -2.28 -14.24 6.90
C TRP A 356 -1.85 -13.29 8.01
N VAL A 357 -0.88 -12.43 7.69
CA VAL A 357 -0.57 -11.27 8.54
C VAL A 357 -1.50 -10.14 8.16
N VAL A 358 -2.28 -9.68 9.13
CA VAL A 358 -3.21 -8.57 8.96
C VAL A 358 -2.88 -7.44 9.92
N MET A 359 -3.11 -6.20 9.50
CA MET A 359 -2.89 -5.05 10.36
C MET A 359 -4.04 -4.93 11.37
N CYS A 360 -3.70 -4.63 12.60
CA CYS A 360 -4.66 -4.21 13.60
C CYS A 360 -5.25 -2.86 13.17
N TYR A 361 -6.58 -2.74 13.25
CA TYR A 361 -7.23 -1.47 13.02
C TYR A 361 -6.96 -0.54 14.21
N GLN A 362 -6.32 0.58 13.94
CA GLN A 362 -6.35 1.70 14.88
C GLN A 362 -7.57 2.55 14.52
N PRO A 363 -8.59 2.64 15.37
CA PRO A 363 -9.57 3.68 15.19
C PRO A 363 -8.79 4.99 15.20
N VAL A 364 -8.92 5.78 14.14
CA VAL A 364 -8.47 7.16 14.15
C VAL A 364 -9.19 7.75 15.38
N SER A 365 -8.45 8.00 16.45
CA SER A 365 -8.95 8.80 17.55
C SER A 365 -9.45 10.06 16.87
N ARG A 366 -10.76 10.27 16.88
CA ARG A 366 -11.34 11.56 16.55
C ARG A 366 -10.63 12.52 17.48
N LEU A 367 -9.62 13.19 16.96
CA LEU A 367 -9.21 14.45 17.50
C LEU A 367 -10.39 15.40 17.21
N THR A 368 -11.46 15.24 17.96
CA THR A 368 -12.38 16.31 18.23
C THR A 368 -11.60 17.25 19.12
N GLY A 369 -10.79 18.08 18.50
CA GLY A 369 -10.44 19.35 19.06
C GLY A 369 -11.65 20.25 18.82
N ASP A 370 -12.40 20.52 19.88
CA ASP A 370 -13.19 21.73 19.98
C ASP A 370 -12.29 22.96 19.86
#